data_a813aaf88c84e734936e0599e36970dc
#
_entry.id   a813aaf88c84e734936e0599e36970dc
#
_cell.length_a   1.000
_cell.length_b   1.000
_cell.length_c   1.000
_cell.angle_alpha   90.00
_cell.angle_beta   90.00
_cell.angle_gamma   90.00
#
_symmetry.space_group_name_H-M   'P 1'
#
loop_
_entity.id
_entity.type
_entity.pdbx_description
1 polymer ?
#
loop_
_entity_poly.entity_id
_entity_poly.type
_entity_poly.pdbx_seq_one_letter_code
_entity_poly.pdbx_strand_id
1 'polypeptide(L)'
;MPVIEVSIGPQHPALHEPVMLRVRVDGEDVVGVEVVTGYNHRGIEKLAENNTFLKTLYIVTRVCGICNMTHSNCYVQAIEEINGIEPPRAQALRVLAMELERLHSHMLLAAVVAEIAGFESLLMLIMRDREKVMHLKELLTGNRVIADYVWPGGVRRDLSPEVAERIRRSTDILEQRIKYYMEVIQAIGCSVAGLKA
;
A
#
# COMPACT_ATOMS: atom_id res chain seq x y z
N MET A 1 -12.83 16.15 40.31
CA MET A 1 -13.85 15.15 39.91
C MET A 1 -13.18 13.77 39.85
N PRO A 2 -13.86 12.65 39.94
CA PRO A 2 -13.19 11.38 39.76
C PRO A 2 -12.62 11.29 38.33
N VAL A 3 -11.38 10.80 38.21
CA VAL A 3 -10.77 10.54 36.91
C VAL A 3 -11.57 9.45 36.20
N ILE A 4 -12.02 9.71 34.98
CA ILE A 4 -12.76 8.75 34.15
C ILE A 4 -11.86 8.25 33.02
N GLU A 5 -12.04 6.99 32.63
CA GLU A 5 -11.39 6.42 31.47
C GLU A 5 -12.35 6.40 30.27
N VAL A 6 -11.94 7.00 29.15
CA VAL A 6 -12.66 7.01 27.88
C VAL A 6 -11.85 6.25 26.86
N SER A 7 -12.43 5.22 26.24
CA SER A 7 -11.78 4.42 25.20
C SER A 7 -12.18 4.90 23.81
N ILE A 8 -11.20 5.17 22.96
CA ILE A 8 -11.35 5.49 21.54
C ILE A 8 -10.76 4.35 20.71
N GLY A 9 -11.60 3.67 19.95
CA GLY A 9 -11.19 2.48 19.20
C GLY A 9 -11.49 1.17 19.97
N PRO A 10 -10.99 -0.01 19.50
CA PRO A 10 -10.03 -0.20 18.40
C PRO A 10 -10.56 0.10 17.00
N GLN A 11 -11.88 0.04 16.79
CA GLN A 11 -12.53 0.40 15.53
C GLN A 11 -13.27 1.72 15.72
N HIS A 12 -12.73 2.78 15.13
CA HIS A 12 -13.28 4.13 15.22
C HIS A 12 -13.22 4.81 13.86
N PRO A 13 -14.27 5.53 13.42
CA PRO A 13 -14.31 6.15 12.09
C PRO A 13 -13.14 7.11 11.77
N ALA A 14 -12.58 7.74 12.81
CA ALA A 14 -11.44 8.65 12.65
C ALA A 14 -10.06 7.93 12.63
N LEU A 15 -10.02 6.62 12.83
CA LEU A 15 -8.78 5.84 12.85
C LEU A 15 -8.76 4.91 11.64
N HIS A 16 -7.78 5.06 10.76
CA HIS A 16 -7.61 4.21 9.58
C HIS A 16 -7.11 2.79 9.93
N GLU A 17 -6.41 2.67 11.07
CA GLU A 17 -5.89 1.40 11.58
C GLU A 17 -6.51 1.07 12.94
N PRO A 18 -6.71 -0.21 13.28
CA PRO A 18 -7.28 -0.61 14.55
C PRO A 18 -6.28 -0.41 15.70
N VAL A 19 -6.43 0.73 16.34
CA VAL A 19 -5.68 1.15 17.53
C VAL A 19 -6.68 1.57 18.60
N MET A 20 -6.45 1.23 19.86
CA MET A 20 -7.24 1.72 20.97
C MET A 20 -6.45 2.71 21.80
N LEU A 21 -7.06 3.87 22.04
CA LEU A 21 -6.54 4.87 22.95
C LEU A 21 -7.39 4.83 24.22
N ARG A 22 -6.79 4.55 25.37
CA ARG A 22 -7.42 4.71 26.68
C ARG A 22 -7.02 6.07 27.22
N VAL A 23 -7.96 6.98 27.23
CA VAL A 23 -7.76 8.37 27.65
C VAL A 23 -8.33 8.54 29.05
N ARG A 24 -7.48 8.95 29.99
CA ARG A 24 -7.90 9.31 31.35
C ARG A 24 -8.11 10.80 31.44
N VAL A 25 -9.30 11.20 31.87
CA VAL A 25 -9.71 12.60 31.95
C VAL A 25 -10.15 12.98 33.36
N ASP A 26 -9.76 14.17 33.81
CA ASP A 26 -10.26 14.83 35.00
C ASP A 26 -11.06 16.07 34.57
N GLY A 27 -12.36 15.96 34.56
CA GLY A 27 -13.24 16.95 33.90
C GLY A 27 -13.00 16.98 32.39
N GLU A 28 -12.52 18.09 31.84
CA GLU A 28 -12.16 18.26 30.43
C GLU A 28 -10.65 18.08 30.15
N ASP A 29 -9.85 17.93 31.19
CA ASP A 29 -8.40 17.82 31.07
C ASP A 29 -7.95 16.36 30.88
N VAL A 30 -7.11 16.12 29.87
CA VAL A 30 -6.49 14.81 29.64
C VAL A 30 -5.31 14.66 30.58
N VAL A 31 -5.43 13.76 31.57
CA VAL A 31 -4.38 13.48 32.55
C VAL A 31 -3.47 12.29 32.19
N GLY A 32 -3.85 11.51 31.19
CA GLY A 32 -3.01 10.42 30.69
C GLY A 32 -3.65 9.71 29.49
N VAL A 33 -2.77 9.13 28.65
CA VAL A 33 -3.18 8.33 27.49
C VAL A 33 -2.35 7.05 27.45
N GLU A 34 -3.02 5.92 27.29
CA GLU A 34 -2.41 4.62 27.01
C GLU A 34 -2.76 4.21 25.57
N VAL A 35 -1.74 3.84 24.77
CA VAL A 35 -1.93 3.34 23.40
C VAL A 35 -1.86 1.83 23.42
N VAL A 36 -2.97 1.17 23.05
CA VAL A 36 -3.06 -0.29 22.95
C VAL A 36 -3.03 -0.68 21.48
N THR A 37 -1.97 -1.41 21.10
CA THR A 37 -1.73 -1.88 19.72
C THR A 37 -1.86 -3.41 19.65
N GLY A 38 -1.62 -3.98 18.46
CA GLY A 38 -1.59 -5.43 18.26
C GLY A 38 -2.88 -6.04 17.68
N TYR A 39 -3.89 -5.25 17.39
CA TYR A 39 -5.15 -5.73 16.81
C TYR A 39 -5.00 -6.34 15.41
N ASN A 40 -3.94 -5.98 14.68
CA ASN A 40 -3.58 -6.54 13.37
C ASN A 40 -2.63 -7.75 13.47
N HIS A 41 -2.30 -8.23 14.68
CA HIS A 41 -1.41 -9.36 14.86
C HIS A 41 -2.04 -10.66 14.31
N ARG A 42 -1.32 -11.35 13.41
CA ARG A 42 -1.77 -12.59 12.74
C ARG A 42 -0.82 -13.77 12.92
N GLY A 43 0.25 -13.61 13.71
CA GLY A 43 1.25 -14.64 13.96
C GLY A 43 2.04 -15.06 12.71
N ILE A 44 2.24 -14.16 11.74
CA ILE A 44 2.85 -14.46 10.43
C ILE A 44 4.26 -15.02 10.59
N GLU A 45 5.07 -14.44 11.47
CA GLU A 45 6.44 -14.90 11.74
C GLU A 45 6.45 -16.34 12.24
N LYS A 46 5.58 -16.65 13.20
CA LYS A 46 5.46 -18.01 13.73
C LYS A 46 4.92 -19.03 12.72
N LEU A 47 4.02 -18.58 11.84
CA LEU A 47 3.56 -19.41 10.72
C LEU A 47 4.69 -19.67 9.72
N ALA A 48 5.54 -18.67 9.46
CA ALA A 48 6.69 -18.81 8.57
C ALA A 48 7.71 -19.82 9.11
N GLU A 49 8.04 -19.77 10.40
CA GLU A 49 8.94 -20.71 11.07
C GLU A 49 8.46 -22.18 10.95
N ASN A 50 7.16 -22.41 11.00
CA ASN A 50 6.54 -23.74 11.03
C ASN A 50 6.21 -24.28 9.63
N ASN A 51 6.56 -23.57 8.55
CA ASN A 51 6.25 -23.97 7.18
C ASN A 51 7.51 -24.13 6.33
N THR A 52 7.36 -24.84 5.20
CA THR A 52 8.42 -24.93 4.20
C THR A 52 8.62 -23.57 3.52
N PHE A 53 9.82 -23.31 3.00
CA PHE A 53 10.13 -22.03 2.35
C PHE A 53 9.19 -21.69 1.19
N LEU A 54 8.69 -22.65 0.41
CA LEU A 54 7.71 -22.41 -0.64
C LEU A 54 6.33 -22.01 -0.10
N LYS A 55 5.89 -22.63 1.01
CA LYS A 55 4.64 -22.23 1.66
C LYS A 55 4.78 -20.88 2.35
N THR A 56 5.92 -20.60 2.92
CA THR A 56 6.24 -19.32 3.56
C THR A 56 6.17 -18.17 2.58
N LEU A 57 6.52 -18.37 1.30
CA LEU A 57 6.37 -17.35 0.26
C LEU A 57 4.92 -16.80 0.19
N TYR A 58 3.93 -17.68 0.24
CA TYR A 58 2.52 -17.28 0.24
C TYR A 58 2.12 -16.53 1.53
N ILE A 59 2.69 -16.90 2.66
CA ILE A 59 2.44 -16.25 3.94
C ILE A 59 3.02 -14.83 3.91
N VAL A 60 4.27 -14.69 3.45
CA VAL A 60 4.98 -13.42 3.34
C VAL A 60 4.26 -12.44 2.40
N THR A 61 3.71 -12.92 1.30
CA THR A 61 2.91 -12.09 0.38
C THR A 61 1.69 -11.48 1.08
N ARG A 62 1.19 -12.08 2.15
CA ARG A 62 0.00 -11.60 2.90
C ARG A 62 0.35 -10.78 4.14
N VAL A 63 1.61 -10.42 4.32
CA VAL A 63 2.00 -9.46 5.38
C VAL A 63 1.32 -8.12 5.17
N CYS A 64 1.29 -7.65 3.92
CA CYS A 64 0.71 -6.36 3.55
C CYS A 64 -0.10 -6.48 2.25
N GLY A 65 -1.30 -5.92 2.23
CA GLY A 65 -2.15 -5.87 1.02
C GLY A 65 -1.75 -4.81 0.00
N ILE A 66 -0.85 -3.87 0.37
CA ILE A 66 -0.44 -2.74 -0.46
C ILE A 66 0.95 -2.98 -1.08
N CYS A 67 1.89 -3.60 -0.34
CA CYS A 67 3.28 -3.82 -0.75
C CYS A 67 3.66 -5.32 -0.79
N ASN A 68 2.72 -6.17 -1.15
CA ASN A 68 2.85 -7.62 -1.12
C ASN A 68 3.96 -8.16 -2.06
N MET A 69 4.17 -7.55 -3.21
CA MET A 69 5.24 -7.95 -4.13
C MET A 69 6.62 -7.57 -3.61
N THR A 70 6.75 -6.46 -2.92
CA THR A 70 8.00 -6.07 -2.28
C THR A 70 8.41 -7.08 -1.20
N HIS A 71 7.47 -7.51 -0.35
CA HIS A 71 7.71 -8.55 0.66
C HIS A 71 8.11 -9.88 0.02
N SER A 72 7.36 -10.35 -0.97
CA SER A 72 7.65 -11.60 -1.65
C SER A 72 8.98 -11.56 -2.41
N ASN A 73 9.32 -10.42 -3.05
CA ASN A 73 10.57 -10.27 -3.75
C ASN A 73 11.77 -10.28 -2.80
N CYS A 74 11.71 -9.58 -1.68
CA CYS A 74 12.75 -9.60 -0.65
C CYS A 74 13.00 -11.03 -0.15
N TYR A 75 11.94 -11.77 0.14
CA TYR A 75 12.04 -13.16 0.59
C TYR A 75 12.65 -14.07 -0.48
N VAL A 76 12.22 -13.93 -1.74
CA VAL A 76 12.74 -14.74 -2.86
C VAL A 76 14.20 -14.40 -3.15
N GLN A 77 14.59 -13.13 -3.11
CA GLN A 77 16.00 -12.72 -3.28
C GLN A 77 16.91 -13.36 -2.23
N ALA A 78 16.47 -13.42 -0.96
CA ALA A 78 17.24 -14.10 0.08
C ALA A 78 17.43 -15.61 -0.23
N ILE A 79 16.40 -16.29 -0.74
CA ILE A 79 16.49 -17.70 -1.15
C ILE A 79 17.44 -17.86 -2.36
N GLU A 80 17.35 -16.96 -3.33
CA GLU A 80 18.16 -16.97 -4.53
C GLU A 80 19.63 -16.74 -4.20
N GLU A 81 19.94 -15.81 -3.32
CA GLU A 81 21.30 -15.51 -2.86
C GLU A 81 21.93 -16.74 -2.17
N ILE A 82 21.20 -17.40 -1.27
CA ILE A 82 21.67 -18.63 -0.60
C ILE A 82 21.97 -19.75 -1.61
N ASN A 83 21.21 -19.81 -2.71
CA ASN A 83 21.35 -20.88 -3.72
C ASN A 83 22.18 -20.47 -4.95
N GLY A 84 22.72 -19.25 -5.00
CA GLY A 84 23.49 -18.74 -6.13
C GLY A 84 22.68 -18.64 -7.43
N ILE A 85 21.39 -18.30 -7.34
CA ILE A 85 20.48 -18.20 -8.50
C ILE A 85 20.38 -16.73 -8.92
N GLU A 86 20.73 -16.43 -10.16
CA GLU A 86 20.64 -15.10 -10.75
C GLU A 86 19.73 -15.11 -11.98
N PRO A 87 18.42 -14.75 -11.86
CA PRO A 87 17.49 -14.71 -12.99
C PRO A 87 17.36 -13.29 -13.59
N PRO A 88 18.21 -12.86 -14.54
CA PRO A 88 18.27 -11.46 -15.00
C PRO A 88 16.98 -10.98 -15.65
N ARG A 89 16.31 -11.83 -16.44
CA ARG A 89 15.02 -11.50 -17.05
C ARG A 89 13.93 -11.32 -15.97
N ALA A 90 13.90 -12.21 -14.99
CA ALA A 90 12.92 -12.14 -13.91
C ALA A 90 13.11 -10.88 -13.04
N GLN A 91 14.35 -10.46 -12.81
CA GLN A 91 14.64 -9.22 -12.09
C GLN A 91 13.97 -8.02 -12.75
N ALA A 92 14.09 -7.86 -14.07
CA ALA A 92 13.44 -6.77 -14.81
C ALA A 92 11.90 -6.83 -14.70
N LEU A 93 11.31 -8.02 -14.80
CA LEU A 93 9.87 -8.22 -14.67
C LEU A 93 9.38 -7.96 -13.24
N ARG A 94 10.16 -8.32 -12.23
CA ARG A 94 9.87 -8.02 -10.83
C ARG A 94 9.92 -6.53 -10.55
N VAL A 95 10.90 -5.81 -11.11
CA VAL A 95 10.97 -4.34 -11.01
C VAL A 95 9.71 -3.72 -11.62
N LEU A 96 9.30 -4.13 -12.82
CA LEU A 96 8.07 -3.63 -13.44
C LEU A 96 6.85 -3.86 -12.54
N ALA A 97 6.71 -5.04 -11.98
CA ALA A 97 5.60 -5.39 -11.11
C ALA A 97 5.61 -4.57 -9.80
N MET A 98 6.80 -4.38 -9.19
CA MET A 98 6.96 -3.56 -7.98
C MET A 98 6.70 -2.07 -8.26
N GLU A 99 7.05 -1.55 -9.45
CA GLU A 99 6.74 -0.17 -9.80
C GLU A 99 5.24 0.04 -10.00
N LEU A 100 4.52 -0.91 -10.59
CA LEU A 100 3.06 -0.86 -10.64
C LEU A 100 2.45 -0.93 -9.22
N GLU A 101 3.03 -1.71 -8.33
CA GLU A 101 2.63 -1.76 -6.93
C GLU A 101 2.88 -0.42 -6.23
N ARG A 102 4.02 0.21 -6.47
CA ARG A 102 4.36 1.52 -5.91
C ARG A 102 3.42 2.61 -6.42
N LEU A 103 3.08 2.63 -7.70
CA LEU A 103 2.10 3.56 -8.26
C LEU A 103 0.72 3.42 -7.59
N HIS A 104 0.22 2.19 -7.49
CA HIS A 104 -1.03 1.90 -6.80
C HIS A 104 -1.02 2.37 -5.35
N SER A 105 0.09 2.14 -4.63
CA SER A 105 0.27 2.52 -3.23
C SER A 105 0.30 4.05 -3.05
N HIS A 106 1.10 4.74 -3.86
CA HIS A 106 1.23 6.21 -3.77
C HIS A 106 -0.08 6.91 -4.16
N MET A 107 -0.81 6.40 -5.15
CA MET A 107 -2.13 6.94 -5.49
C MET A 107 -3.13 6.73 -4.34
N LEU A 108 -3.08 5.59 -3.64
CA LEU A 108 -3.91 5.36 -2.47
C LEU A 108 -3.57 6.36 -1.36
N LEU A 109 -2.28 6.57 -1.08
CA LEU A 109 -1.85 7.56 -0.09
C LEU A 109 -2.34 8.96 -0.44
N ALA A 110 -2.18 9.38 -1.70
CA ALA A 110 -2.65 10.68 -2.16
C ALA A 110 -4.18 10.84 -2.01
N ALA A 111 -4.94 9.76 -2.27
CA ALA A 111 -6.38 9.73 -2.08
C ALA A 111 -6.78 9.87 -0.60
N VAL A 112 -6.11 9.16 0.31
CA VAL A 112 -6.33 9.26 1.77
C VAL A 112 -5.97 10.64 2.30
N VAL A 113 -4.88 11.25 1.82
CA VAL A 113 -4.52 12.63 2.19
C VAL A 113 -5.60 13.62 1.73
N ALA A 114 -6.16 13.44 0.52
CA ALA A 114 -7.27 14.27 0.04
C ALA A 114 -8.53 14.10 0.91
N GLU A 115 -8.83 12.87 1.37
CA GLU A 115 -9.91 12.58 2.30
C GLU A 115 -9.74 13.31 3.63
N ILE A 116 -8.56 13.16 4.26
CA ILE A 116 -8.25 13.83 5.54
C ILE A 116 -8.34 15.36 5.41
N ALA A 117 -7.97 15.91 4.24
CA ALA A 117 -8.11 17.34 3.94
C ALA A 117 -9.57 17.77 3.62
N GLY A 118 -10.53 16.84 3.64
CA GLY A 118 -11.94 17.12 3.30
C GLY A 118 -12.20 17.33 1.81
N PHE A 119 -11.28 16.90 0.94
CA PHE A 119 -11.42 17.08 -0.51
C PHE A 119 -11.88 15.78 -1.21
N GLU A 120 -13.10 15.40 -0.95
CA GLU A 120 -13.71 14.15 -1.42
C GLU A 120 -13.69 14.01 -2.96
N SER A 121 -13.90 15.10 -3.70
CA SER A 121 -13.87 15.06 -5.17
C SER A 121 -12.49 14.64 -5.70
N LEU A 122 -11.40 15.07 -5.06
CA LEU A 122 -10.05 14.68 -5.43
C LEU A 122 -9.79 13.22 -5.06
N LEU A 123 -10.22 12.76 -3.89
CA LEU A 123 -10.21 11.34 -3.50
C LEU A 123 -10.83 10.48 -4.60
N MET A 124 -12.06 10.80 -5.02
CA MET A 124 -12.80 10.02 -6.03
C MET A 124 -12.10 10.01 -7.39
N LEU A 125 -11.52 11.14 -7.80
CA LEU A 125 -10.75 11.23 -9.05
C LEU A 125 -9.49 10.36 -9.01
N ILE A 126 -8.73 10.42 -7.94
CA ILE A 126 -7.50 9.61 -7.77
C ILE A 126 -7.85 8.12 -7.73
N MET A 127 -8.88 7.73 -6.98
CA MET A 127 -9.31 6.34 -6.89
C MET A 127 -9.78 5.79 -8.25
N ARG A 128 -10.50 6.58 -9.04
CA ARG A 128 -10.88 6.22 -10.42
C ARG A 128 -9.67 5.96 -11.31
N ASP A 129 -8.64 6.81 -11.25
CA ASP A 129 -7.45 6.64 -12.07
C ASP A 129 -6.51 5.55 -11.54
N ARG A 130 -6.50 5.31 -10.22
CA ARG A 130 -5.83 4.17 -9.58
C ARG A 130 -6.37 2.83 -10.11
N GLU A 131 -7.63 2.76 -10.50
CA GLU A 131 -8.24 1.55 -11.08
C GLU A 131 -7.52 1.09 -12.36
N LYS A 132 -6.95 2.01 -13.13
CA LYS A 132 -6.13 1.66 -14.31
C LYS A 132 -4.87 0.90 -13.89
N VAL A 133 -4.20 1.33 -12.81
CA VAL A 133 -3.02 0.64 -12.28
C VAL A 133 -3.39 -0.75 -11.76
N MET A 134 -4.52 -0.88 -11.05
CA MET A 134 -5.02 -2.16 -10.57
C MET A 134 -5.27 -3.14 -11.72
N HIS A 135 -5.84 -2.66 -12.82
CA HIS A 135 -6.06 -3.46 -14.03
C HIS A 135 -4.74 -3.88 -14.70
N LEU A 136 -3.73 -2.99 -14.74
CA LEU A 136 -2.39 -3.34 -15.25
C LEU A 136 -1.71 -4.41 -14.38
N LYS A 137 -1.85 -4.32 -13.06
CA LYS A 137 -1.37 -5.36 -12.13
C LYS A 137 -2.05 -6.70 -12.46
N GLU A 138 -3.35 -6.71 -12.63
CA GLU A 138 -4.11 -7.92 -12.97
C GLU A 138 -3.65 -8.53 -14.29
N LEU A 139 -3.44 -7.73 -15.32
CA LEU A 139 -2.96 -8.19 -16.63
C LEU A 139 -1.57 -8.82 -16.54
N LEU A 140 -0.66 -8.22 -15.77
CA LEU A 140 0.71 -8.71 -15.62
C LEU A 140 0.78 -9.92 -14.69
N THR A 141 0.10 -9.87 -13.56
CA THR A 141 0.30 -10.84 -12.47
C THR A 141 -0.84 -11.85 -12.34
N GLY A 142 -2.02 -11.53 -12.86
CA GLY A 142 -3.25 -12.31 -12.71
C GLY A 142 -4.06 -11.97 -11.47
N ASN A 143 -3.65 -11.00 -10.66
CA ASN A 143 -4.38 -10.55 -9.49
C ASN A 143 -4.29 -9.03 -9.33
N ARG A 144 -5.39 -8.43 -8.91
CA ARG A 144 -5.50 -6.97 -8.73
C ARG A 144 -4.75 -6.45 -7.50
N VAL A 145 -4.80 -7.18 -6.40
CA VAL A 145 -4.32 -6.73 -5.09
C VAL A 145 -3.13 -7.56 -4.63
N ILE A 146 -3.36 -8.78 -4.18
CA ILE A 146 -2.33 -9.66 -3.65
C ILE A 146 -1.86 -10.60 -4.77
N ALA A 147 -0.72 -10.27 -5.36
CA ALA A 147 -0.15 -11.03 -6.47
C ALA A 147 0.95 -11.97 -5.99
N ASP A 148 0.73 -13.26 -6.15
CA ASP A 148 1.78 -14.27 -5.97
C ASP A 148 2.61 -14.38 -7.26
N TYR A 149 3.23 -13.28 -7.69
CA TYR A 149 3.90 -13.16 -8.99
C TYR A 149 5.35 -13.62 -8.97
N VAL A 150 6.07 -13.27 -7.90
CA VAL A 150 7.49 -13.58 -7.73
C VAL A 150 7.66 -15.03 -7.30
N TRP A 151 8.63 -15.72 -7.93
CA TRP A 151 8.94 -17.11 -7.66
C TRP A 151 10.46 -17.33 -7.63
N PRO A 152 11.01 -18.21 -6.80
CA PRO A 152 12.44 -18.51 -6.82
C PRO A 152 12.91 -18.95 -8.22
N GLY A 153 13.93 -18.27 -8.75
CA GLY A 153 14.45 -18.48 -10.11
C GLY A 153 13.64 -17.82 -11.21
N GLY A 154 12.54 -17.09 -10.90
CA GLY A 154 11.72 -16.51 -11.95
C GLY A 154 10.55 -15.65 -11.51
N VAL A 155 9.55 -15.62 -12.38
CA VAL A 155 8.21 -15.08 -12.17
C VAL A 155 7.19 -16.08 -12.71
N ARG A 156 5.96 -16.01 -12.20
CA ARG A 156 4.91 -16.96 -12.58
C ARG A 156 4.33 -16.78 -13.97
N ARG A 157 4.41 -15.58 -14.51
CA ARG A 157 3.90 -15.22 -15.83
C ARG A 157 4.89 -14.33 -16.54
N ASP A 158 5.12 -14.57 -17.81
CA ASP A 158 5.93 -13.71 -18.65
C ASP A 158 5.13 -12.52 -19.17
N LEU A 159 5.80 -11.49 -19.61
CA LEU A 159 5.24 -10.29 -20.19
C LEU A 159 5.03 -10.50 -21.68
N SER A 160 3.77 -10.53 -22.15
CA SER A 160 3.47 -10.53 -23.57
C SER A 160 3.66 -9.12 -24.16
N PRO A 161 4.01 -9.02 -25.48
CA PRO A 161 4.14 -7.74 -26.17
C PRO A 161 2.88 -6.87 -26.06
N GLU A 162 1.70 -7.47 -26.07
CA GLU A 162 0.41 -6.77 -25.97
C GLU A 162 0.24 -6.15 -24.58
N VAL A 163 0.59 -6.89 -23.51
CA VAL A 163 0.53 -6.37 -22.15
C VAL A 163 1.57 -5.28 -21.95
N ALA A 164 2.78 -5.43 -22.50
CA ALA A 164 3.82 -4.41 -22.43
C ALA A 164 3.36 -3.09 -23.09
N GLU A 165 2.77 -3.16 -24.28
CA GLU A 165 2.26 -1.99 -24.98
C GLU A 165 1.09 -1.34 -24.22
N ARG A 166 0.23 -2.14 -23.60
CA ARG A 166 -0.89 -1.65 -22.82
C ARG A 166 -0.42 -0.95 -21.53
N ILE A 167 0.63 -1.48 -20.87
CA ILE A 167 1.26 -0.82 -19.75
C ILE A 167 1.84 0.54 -20.18
N ARG A 168 2.59 0.59 -21.28
CA ARG A 168 3.20 1.81 -21.80
C ARG A 168 2.15 2.91 -22.08
N ARG A 169 1.10 2.59 -22.82
CA ARG A 169 0.02 3.56 -23.10
C ARG A 169 -0.70 4.04 -21.85
N SER A 170 -0.92 3.16 -20.89
CA SER A 170 -1.63 3.52 -19.67
C SER A 170 -0.75 4.38 -18.75
N THR A 171 0.55 4.16 -18.72
CA THR A 171 1.50 5.00 -17.95
C THR A 171 1.59 6.40 -18.51
N ASP A 172 1.57 6.58 -19.86
CA ASP A 172 1.52 7.91 -20.48
C ASP A 172 0.27 8.72 -20.06
N ILE A 173 -0.87 8.05 -19.98
CA ILE A 173 -2.11 8.68 -19.50
C ILE A 173 -2.02 9.01 -18.01
N LEU A 174 -1.48 8.10 -17.19
CA LEU A 174 -1.34 8.30 -15.75
C LEU A 174 -0.38 9.46 -15.45
N GLU A 175 0.70 9.62 -16.20
CA GLU A 175 1.63 10.75 -16.06
C GLU A 175 0.90 12.09 -16.23
N GLN A 176 0.04 12.22 -17.25
CA GLN A 176 -0.75 13.43 -17.44
C GLN A 176 -1.74 13.66 -16.29
N ARG A 177 -2.34 12.59 -15.77
CA ARG A 177 -3.25 12.69 -14.62
C ARG A 177 -2.52 13.12 -13.33
N ILE A 178 -1.32 12.61 -13.10
CA ILE A 178 -0.51 13.01 -11.94
C ILE A 178 -0.12 14.49 -12.02
N LYS A 179 0.28 14.98 -13.19
CA LYS A 179 0.54 16.42 -13.41
C LYS A 179 -0.68 17.28 -13.06
N TYR A 180 -1.86 16.87 -13.53
CA TYR A 180 -3.12 17.54 -13.17
C TYR A 180 -3.37 17.56 -11.66
N TYR A 181 -3.14 16.45 -10.94
CA TYR A 181 -3.31 16.42 -9.48
C TYR A 181 -2.33 17.33 -8.76
N MET A 182 -1.09 17.41 -9.24
CA MET A 182 -0.11 18.35 -8.69
C MET A 182 -0.55 19.81 -8.86
N GLU A 183 -1.09 20.17 -10.02
CA GLU A 183 -1.63 21.51 -10.29
C GLU A 183 -2.81 21.84 -9.34
N VAL A 184 -3.74 20.91 -9.16
CA VAL A 184 -4.89 21.06 -8.25
C VAL A 184 -4.42 21.27 -6.80
N ILE A 185 -3.47 20.45 -6.33
CA ILE A 185 -2.93 20.55 -4.96
C ILE A 185 -2.20 21.90 -4.76
N GLN A 186 -1.41 22.33 -5.75
CA GLN A 186 -0.71 23.62 -5.68
C GLN A 186 -1.70 24.80 -5.65
N ALA A 187 -2.76 24.76 -6.47
CA ALA A 187 -3.78 25.79 -6.48
C ALA A 187 -4.49 25.93 -5.12
N ILE A 188 -4.77 24.81 -4.44
CA ILE A 188 -5.34 24.80 -3.09
C ILE A 188 -4.36 25.36 -2.07
N GLY A 189 -3.09 24.96 -2.14
CA GLY A 189 -2.02 25.47 -1.26
C GLY A 189 -1.85 26.98 -1.36
N CYS A 190 -1.89 27.54 -2.56
CA CYS A 190 -1.86 28.99 -2.79
C CYS A 190 -3.10 29.69 -2.22
N SER A 191 -4.30 29.09 -2.36
CA SER A 191 -5.54 29.63 -1.81
C SER A 191 -5.51 29.70 -0.28
N VAL A 192 -5.01 28.67 0.39
CA VAL A 192 -4.88 28.64 1.86
C VAL A 192 -3.82 29.63 2.36
N ALA A 193 -2.74 29.83 1.63
CA ALA A 193 -1.73 30.83 1.96
C ALA A 193 -2.26 32.27 1.82
N GLY A 194 -3.10 32.53 0.82
CA GLY A 194 -3.75 33.85 0.62
C GLY A 194 -4.81 34.20 1.68
N LEU A 195 -5.34 33.21 2.40
CA LEU A 195 -6.30 33.43 3.51
C LEU A 195 -5.61 33.80 4.84
N LYS A 196 -4.28 33.70 4.92
CA LYS A 196 -3.47 34.10 6.10
C LYS A 196 -2.82 35.48 6.00
N ALA A 197 -3.07 36.20 4.91
CA ALA A 197 -2.67 37.60 4.73
C ALA A 197 -3.87 38.55 4.90
#